data_8d48a8231b77aa570c4d2655ac040b0d
#
_entry.id   8d48a8231b77aa570c4d2655ac040b0d
#
_cell.length_a   1.000
_cell.length_b   1.000
_cell.length_c   1.000
_cell.angle_alpha   90.00
_cell.angle_beta   90.00
_cell.angle_gamma   90.00
#
_symmetry.space_group_name_H-M   'P 1'
#
loop_
_entity.id
_entity.type
_entity.pdbx_description
1 polymer ?
#
loop_
_entity_poly.entity_id
_entity_poly.type
_entity_poly.pdbx_seq_one_letter_code
_entity_poly.pdbx_strand_id
1 'polypeptide(L)'
;MTQFATDAVIDVADEQVPPDASTLDRYVGYYLRNGALGVTTITRKDTTLFLEPIGQPALALEQTDETQFALPKFDLVLCFEQIEEGAAKRLVIWQRGTALRLERIDGETAKLIKQAIAGRIRDRMPMPGSEQALRRILEAGRAGNLDEDHISPEFAPFLRAQAPYWRIVGEYFGAIVSMEFVSVSNQGWDIYRVQHENDVHQYRIALGDDGKVYGFSEASTAADKRALV
;
A
#
# COMPACT_ATOMS: atom_id res chain seq x y z
N MET A 1 14.76 -59.92 -32.41
CA MET A 1 15.75 -58.93 -31.93
C MET A 1 15.34 -57.61 -32.46
N THR A 2 14.64 -56.80 -31.64
CA THR A 2 14.17 -55.46 -32.03
C THR A 2 14.72 -54.49 -30.99
N GLN A 3 15.62 -53.64 -31.44
CA GLN A 3 16.34 -52.67 -30.65
C GLN A 3 15.44 -51.45 -30.44
N PHE A 4 15.11 -51.11 -29.19
CA PHE A 4 14.43 -49.89 -28.86
C PHE A 4 15.44 -48.74 -28.76
N ALA A 5 15.25 -47.73 -29.60
CA ALA A 5 15.97 -46.47 -29.53
C ALA A 5 15.52 -45.70 -28.30
N THR A 6 16.48 -45.31 -27.48
CA THR A 6 16.27 -44.44 -26.33
C THR A 6 16.20 -42.99 -26.82
N ASP A 7 15.03 -42.40 -26.81
CA ASP A 7 14.88 -40.97 -27.04
C ASP A 7 15.53 -40.18 -25.90
N ALA A 8 16.58 -39.44 -26.24
CA ALA A 8 17.21 -38.49 -25.35
C ALA A 8 16.26 -37.29 -25.16
N VAL A 9 15.71 -37.18 -23.97
CA VAL A 9 15.03 -35.94 -23.51
C VAL A 9 16.11 -34.87 -23.40
N ILE A 10 16.12 -33.93 -24.34
CA ILE A 10 16.93 -32.71 -24.26
C ILE A 10 16.22 -31.84 -23.23
N ASP A 11 16.75 -31.82 -22.02
CA ASP A 11 16.40 -30.84 -20.96
C ASP A 11 16.96 -29.47 -21.41
N VAL A 12 16.13 -28.69 -22.11
CA VAL A 12 16.46 -27.31 -22.44
C VAL A 12 16.22 -26.53 -21.13
N ALA A 13 17.25 -26.47 -20.30
CA ALA A 13 17.30 -25.48 -19.24
C ALA A 13 17.12 -24.11 -19.92
N ASP A 14 16.00 -23.48 -19.65
CA ASP A 14 15.67 -22.10 -20.08
C ASP A 14 16.71 -21.20 -19.40
N GLU A 15 17.81 -20.92 -20.12
CA GLU A 15 18.89 -20.05 -19.68
C GLU A 15 18.31 -18.64 -19.69
N GLN A 16 17.70 -18.23 -18.57
CA GLN A 16 17.21 -16.88 -18.37
C GLN A 16 18.39 -15.92 -18.52
N VAL A 17 18.51 -15.36 -19.73
CA VAL A 17 19.46 -14.28 -20.00
C VAL A 17 19.15 -13.16 -19.02
N PRO A 18 20.11 -12.78 -18.15
CA PRO A 18 19.84 -11.70 -17.21
C PRO A 18 19.41 -10.45 -17.98
N PRO A 19 18.37 -9.74 -17.52
CA PRO A 19 17.87 -8.58 -18.21
C PRO A 19 18.97 -7.55 -18.39
N ASP A 20 19.07 -6.99 -19.59
CA ASP A 20 19.97 -5.88 -19.85
C ASP A 20 19.59 -4.73 -18.89
N ALA A 21 20.56 -4.20 -18.15
CA ALA A 21 20.36 -3.10 -17.20
C ALA A 21 19.62 -1.91 -17.84
N SER A 22 19.85 -1.65 -19.13
CA SER A 22 19.17 -0.57 -19.89
C SER A 22 17.65 -0.82 -20.05
N THR A 23 17.22 -2.10 -20.11
CA THR A 23 15.78 -2.42 -20.25
C THR A 23 15.00 -2.17 -18.96
N LEU A 24 15.66 -2.18 -17.81
CA LEU A 24 15.03 -1.89 -16.52
C LEU A 24 14.80 -0.39 -16.27
N ASP A 25 15.53 0.49 -16.94
CA ASP A 25 15.40 1.94 -16.76
C ASP A 25 14.01 2.46 -17.12
N ARG A 26 13.29 1.78 -18.01
CA ARG A 26 11.90 2.11 -18.37
C ARG A 26 10.91 2.03 -17.18
N TYR A 27 11.25 1.29 -16.13
CA TYR A 27 10.42 1.13 -14.94
C TYR A 27 10.78 2.13 -13.82
N VAL A 28 11.98 2.67 -13.85
CA VAL A 28 12.48 3.63 -12.85
C VAL A 28 11.65 4.90 -12.88
N GLY A 29 11.15 5.35 -11.73
CA GLY A 29 10.36 6.56 -11.63
C GLY A 29 9.50 6.64 -10.38
N TYR A 30 8.54 7.56 -10.44
CA TYR A 30 7.60 7.83 -9.36
C TYR A 30 6.19 7.46 -9.80
N TYR A 31 5.48 6.79 -8.92
CA TYR A 31 4.12 6.30 -9.19
C TYR A 31 3.21 6.70 -8.05
N LEU A 32 2.01 7.17 -8.38
CA LEU A 32 1.03 7.67 -7.43
C LEU A 32 -0.33 7.03 -7.71
N ARG A 33 -1.01 6.60 -6.67
CA ARG A 33 -2.42 6.21 -6.76
C ARG A 33 -3.28 7.47 -6.78
N ASN A 34 -4.25 7.54 -7.70
CA ASN A 34 -5.19 8.66 -7.77
C ASN A 34 -5.86 8.91 -6.41
N GLY A 35 -5.89 10.18 -6.00
CA GLY A 35 -6.49 10.63 -4.74
C GLY A 35 -5.69 10.29 -3.47
N ALA A 36 -4.63 9.47 -3.55
CA ALA A 36 -3.82 9.12 -2.40
C ALA A 36 -2.56 9.99 -2.31
N LEU A 37 -2.10 10.27 -1.10
CA LEU A 37 -0.89 11.08 -0.87
C LEU A 37 0.42 10.30 -0.94
N GLY A 38 0.38 8.97 -1.11
CA GLY A 38 1.56 8.13 -1.00
C GLY A 38 2.28 7.91 -2.33
N VAL A 39 3.45 8.52 -2.54
CA VAL A 39 4.33 8.24 -3.68
C VAL A 39 5.07 6.93 -3.47
N THR A 40 5.04 6.08 -4.49
CA THR A 40 5.89 4.89 -4.60
C THR A 40 7.03 5.20 -5.56
N THR A 41 8.26 5.00 -5.14
CA THR A 41 9.45 5.18 -5.97
C THR A 41 9.97 3.83 -6.44
N ILE A 42 10.26 3.70 -7.72
CA ILE A 42 11.00 2.57 -8.30
C ILE A 42 12.40 3.07 -8.63
N THR A 43 13.41 2.45 -8.05
CA THR A 43 14.82 2.74 -8.34
C THR A 43 15.50 1.48 -8.89
N ARG A 44 16.69 1.66 -9.48
CA ARG A 44 17.52 0.56 -9.96
C ARG A 44 18.92 0.66 -9.38
N LYS A 45 19.45 -0.48 -9.01
CA LYS A 45 20.85 -0.65 -8.72
C LYS A 45 21.34 -1.88 -9.48
N ASP A 46 22.31 -1.71 -10.36
CA ASP A 46 22.79 -2.74 -11.27
C ASP A 46 21.63 -3.38 -12.09
N THR A 47 21.38 -4.64 -11.94
CA THR A 47 20.30 -5.39 -12.60
C THR A 47 19.09 -5.64 -11.69
N THR A 48 18.96 -4.91 -10.57
CA THR A 48 17.88 -5.11 -9.60
C THR A 48 17.05 -3.84 -9.47
N LEU A 49 15.72 -3.98 -9.57
CA LEU A 49 14.77 -2.93 -9.22
C LEU A 49 14.45 -2.97 -7.73
N PHE A 50 14.16 -1.80 -7.19
CA PHE A 50 13.74 -1.63 -5.79
C PHE A 50 12.41 -0.88 -5.74
N LEU A 51 11.50 -1.39 -4.92
CA LEU A 51 10.23 -0.75 -4.56
C LEU A 51 10.43 0.01 -3.26
N GLU A 52 10.16 1.31 -3.26
CA GLU A 52 10.26 2.19 -2.10
C GLU A 52 8.96 3.00 -1.95
N PRO A 53 7.94 2.48 -1.24
CA PRO A 53 6.80 3.30 -0.82
C PRO A 53 7.25 4.37 0.16
N ILE A 54 6.65 5.56 0.09
CA ILE A 54 7.03 6.66 0.97
C ILE A 54 7.05 6.24 2.45
N GLY A 55 8.11 6.61 3.15
CA GLY A 55 8.28 6.31 4.58
C GLY A 55 8.59 4.84 4.89
N GLN A 56 8.89 4.03 3.88
CA GLN A 56 9.27 2.62 4.04
C GLN A 56 10.67 2.39 3.46
N PRO A 57 11.39 1.35 3.93
CA PRO A 57 12.66 0.97 3.33
C PRO A 57 12.47 0.45 1.90
N ALA A 58 13.49 0.64 1.08
CA ALA A 58 13.55 0.07 -0.25
C ALA A 58 13.64 -1.48 -0.19
N LEU A 59 12.82 -2.15 -0.98
CA LEU A 59 12.73 -3.61 -1.05
C LEU A 59 13.17 -4.06 -2.45
N ALA A 60 14.15 -4.96 -2.52
CA ALA A 60 14.62 -5.55 -3.78
C ALA A 60 13.53 -6.42 -4.40
N LEU A 61 13.30 -6.24 -5.69
CA LEU A 61 12.31 -6.98 -6.46
C LEU A 61 12.97 -8.16 -7.17
N GLU A 62 12.29 -9.29 -7.19
CA GLU A 62 12.64 -10.46 -7.99
C GLU A 62 11.91 -10.37 -9.33
N GLN A 63 12.63 -10.38 -10.45
CA GLN A 63 12.00 -10.39 -11.76
C GLN A 63 11.42 -11.78 -12.05
N THR A 64 10.14 -11.84 -12.42
CA THR A 64 9.42 -13.08 -12.75
C THR A 64 9.07 -13.17 -14.24
N ASP A 65 8.96 -12.01 -14.91
CA ASP A 65 8.72 -11.91 -16.35
C ASP A 65 9.27 -10.56 -16.84
N GLU A 66 9.20 -10.28 -18.13
CA GLU A 66 9.69 -9.04 -18.73
C GLU A 66 9.14 -7.79 -18.00
N THR A 67 7.83 -7.75 -17.73
CA THR A 67 7.16 -6.63 -17.09
C THR A 67 6.68 -6.93 -15.66
N GLN A 68 6.96 -8.13 -15.14
CA GLN A 68 6.48 -8.58 -13.85
C GLN A 68 7.62 -8.81 -12.86
N PHE A 69 7.36 -8.42 -11.63
CA PHE A 69 8.28 -8.54 -10.51
C PHE A 69 7.52 -9.00 -9.27
N ALA A 70 8.22 -9.65 -8.35
CA ALA A 70 7.61 -10.17 -7.13
C ALA A 70 8.39 -9.76 -5.87
N LEU A 71 7.67 -9.75 -4.76
CA LEU A 71 8.18 -9.76 -3.39
C LEU A 71 7.50 -10.92 -2.65
N PRO A 72 7.99 -12.16 -2.79
CA PRO A 72 7.32 -13.36 -2.29
C PRO A 72 7.05 -13.31 -0.79
N LYS A 73 8.00 -12.76 -0.03
CA LYS A 73 7.87 -12.58 1.44
C LYS A 73 6.62 -11.79 1.85
N PHE A 74 6.12 -10.92 0.97
CA PHE A 74 4.97 -10.04 1.24
C PHE A 74 3.72 -10.43 0.45
N ASP A 75 3.77 -11.56 -0.30
CA ASP A 75 2.70 -11.98 -1.22
C ASP A 75 2.31 -10.83 -2.16
N LEU A 76 3.32 -10.26 -2.83
CA LEU A 76 3.16 -9.06 -3.62
C LEU A 76 3.74 -9.27 -5.01
N VAL A 77 2.93 -8.98 -6.04
CA VAL A 77 3.32 -9.00 -7.45
C VAL A 77 3.13 -7.61 -8.03
N LEU A 78 4.14 -7.14 -8.77
CA LEU A 78 4.14 -5.88 -9.50
C LEU A 78 4.06 -6.18 -10.99
N CYS A 79 3.22 -5.43 -11.71
CA CYS A 79 3.15 -5.47 -13.16
C CYS A 79 3.27 -4.04 -13.70
N PHE A 80 4.23 -3.81 -14.60
CA PHE A 80 4.38 -2.54 -15.29
C PHE A 80 3.62 -2.58 -16.61
N GLU A 81 2.77 -1.60 -16.83
CA GLU A 81 1.86 -1.52 -17.97
C GLU A 81 2.08 -0.22 -18.76
N GLN A 82 1.54 -0.21 -20.00
CA GLN A 82 1.52 0.97 -20.86
C GLN A 82 2.93 1.54 -21.07
N ILE A 83 3.82 0.73 -21.65
CA ILE A 83 5.19 1.17 -21.96
C ILE A 83 5.14 2.04 -23.20
N GLU A 84 5.28 3.35 -23.00
CA GLU A 84 5.23 4.36 -24.04
C GLU A 84 6.46 5.26 -23.95
N GLU A 85 7.01 5.64 -25.10
CA GLU A 85 8.22 6.49 -25.14
C GLU A 85 9.38 5.99 -24.29
N GLY A 86 9.52 4.67 -24.18
CA GLY A 86 10.57 4.03 -23.38
C GLY A 86 10.34 4.05 -21.86
N ALA A 87 9.14 4.37 -21.39
CA ALA A 87 8.82 4.40 -19.96
C ALA A 87 7.45 3.77 -19.66
N ALA A 88 7.36 2.99 -18.58
CA ALA A 88 6.07 2.48 -18.09
C ALA A 88 5.25 3.64 -17.53
N LYS A 89 4.01 3.78 -17.96
CA LYS A 89 3.09 4.84 -17.49
C LYS A 89 2.28 4.39 -16.26
N ARG A 90 2.16 3.08 -16.05
CA ARG A 90 1.38 2.51 -14.95
C ARG A 90 2.15 1.40 -14.24
N LEU A 91 1.99 1.35 -12.92
CA LEU A 91 2.39 0.24 -12.05
C LEU A 91 1.14 -0.33 -11.39
N VAL A 92 0.91 -1.63 -11.55
CA VAL A 92 -0.15 -2.36 -10.84
C VAL A 92 0.50 -3.25 -9.79
N ILE A 93 0.08 -3.10 -8.55
CA ILE A 93 0.54 -3.89 -7.42
C ILE A 93 -0.60 -4.80 -6.98
N TRP A 94 -0.38 -6.10 -7.07
CA TRP A 94 -1.29 -7.13 -6.59
C TRP A 94 -0.85 -7.60 -5.22
N GLN A 95 -1.76 -7.57 -4.25
CA GLN A 95 -1.53 -8.09 -2.91
C GLN A 95 -2.82 -8.64 -2.33
N ARG A 96 -2.80 -9.89 -1.86
CA ARG A 96 -3.95 -10.56 -1.22
C ARG A 96 -5.24 -10.44 -2.03
N GLY A 97 -5.16 -10.64 -3.34
CA GLY A 97 -6.30 -10.57 -4.25
C GLY A 97 -6.80 -9.16 -4.59
N THR A 98 -6.13 -8.11 -4.13
CA THR A 98 -6.46 -6.71 -4.46
C THR A 98 -5.43 -6.11 -5.39
N ALA A 99 -5.90 -5.43 -6.43
CA ALA A 99 -5.07 -4.68 -7.36
C ALA A 99 -5.04 -3.19 -7.00
N LEU A 100 -3.85 -2.66 -6.78
CA LEU A 100 -3.61 -1.24 -6.58
C LEU A 100 -2.97 -0.67 -7.84
N ARG A 101 -3.64 0.30 -8.48
CA ARG A 101 -3.15 0.96 -9.70
C ARG A 101 -2.53 2.29 -9.37
N LEU A 102 -1.30 2.50 -9.85
CA LEU A 102 -0.54 3.72 -9.68
C LEU A 102 -0.14 4.24 -11.05
N GLU A 103 -0.41 5.52 -11.30
CA GLU A 103 0.01 6.20 -12.52
C GLU A 103 1.40 6.84 -12.31
N ARG A 104 2.20 6.84 -13.37
CA ARG A 104 3.49 7.51 -13.34
C ARG A 104 3.30 9.02 -13.22
N ILE A 105 4.06 9.63 -12.34
CA ILE A 105 4.14 11.08 -12.17
C ILE A 105 5.57 11.57 -12.44
N ASP A 106 5.71 12.85 -12.73
CA ASP A 106 7.01 13.48 -12.88
C ASP A 106 7.72 13.70 -11.52
N GLY A 107 9.03 13.95 -11.59
CA GLY A 107 9.85 14.10 -10.40
C GLY A 107 9.54 15.36 -9.57
N GLU A 108 9.07 16.43 -10.21
CA GLU A 108 8.71 17.66 -9.48
C GLU A 108 7.42 17.48 -8.69
N THR A 109 6.41 16.85 -9.29
CA THR A 109 5.18 16.46 -8.59
C THR A 109 5.48 15.53 -7.42
N ALA A 110 6.32 14.51 -7.63
CA ALA A 110 6.73 13.59 -6.55
C ALA A 110 7.43 14.31 -5.40
N LYS A 111 8.30 15.27 -5.71
CA LYS A 111 9.03 16.09 -4.73
C LYS A 111 8.06 16.95 -3.91
N LEU A 112 7.10 17.62 -4.56
CA LEU A 112 6.10 18.44 -3.89
C LEU A 112 5.25 17.62 -2.90
N ILE A 113 4.79 16.44 -3.30
CA ILE A 113 4.03 15.55 -2.43
C ILE A 113 4.88 15.10 -1.23
N LYS A 114 6.13 14.66 -1.47
CA LYS A 114 7.05 14.26 -0.40
C LYS A 114 7.31 15.41 0.59
N GLN A 115 7.46 16.64 0.09
CA GLN A 115 7.66 17.84 0.92
C GLN A 115 6.40 18.19 1.74
N ALA A 116 5.21 18.08 1.15
CA ALA A 116 3.95 18.30 1.86
C ALA A 116 3.78 17.31 3.02
N ILE A 117 4.05 16.03 2.79
CA ILE A 117 4.01 15.00 3.85
C ILE A 117 5.06 15.30 4.94
N ALA A 118 6.29 15.62 4.56
CA ALA A 118 7.34 15.97 5.52
C ALA A 118 6.97 17.23 6.34
N GLY A 119 6.32 18.21 5.72
CA GLY A 119 5.76 19.38 6.40
C GLY A 119 4.73 19.00 7.45
N ARG A 120 3.74 18.18 7.08
CA ARG A 120 2.71 17.70 8.02
C ARG A 120 3.30 16.91 9.19
N ILE A 121 4.30 16.07 8.94
CA ILE A 121 5.00 15.32 10.00
C ILE A 121 5.70 16.28 10.96
N ARG A 122 6.48 17.23 10.44
CA ARG A 122 7.24 18.21 11.23
C ARG A 122 6.34 19.10 12.06
N ASP A 123 5.28 19.62 11.44
CA ASP A 123 4.39 20.61 12.04
C ASP A 123 3.22 19.94 12.79
N ARG A 124 3.15 18.60 12.78
CA ARG A 124 2.11 17.78 13.42
C ARG A 124 0.72 18.20 12.98
N MET A 125 0.51 18.36 11.69
CA MET A 125 -0.77 18.81 11.12
C MET A 125 -1.53 17.63 10.52
N PRO A 126 -2.73 17.32 11.04
CA PRO A 126 -3.60 16.31 10.43
C PRO A 126 -4.13 16.79 9.08
N MET A 127 -4.56 15.85 8.26
CA MET A 127 -5.32 16.14 7.04
C MET A 127 -6.67 16.72 7.39
N PRO A 128 -7.10 17.83 6.78
CA PRO A 128 -8.42 18.38 7.04
C PRO A 128 -9.53 17.34 6.83
N GLY A 129 -10.39 17.15 7.82
CA GLY A 129 -11.49 16.20 7.77
C GLY A 129 -11.12 14.76 8.18
N SER A 130 -9.86 14.45 8.48
CA SER A 130 -9.45 13.06 8.80
C SER A 130 -10.06 12.55 10.11
N GLU A 131 -10.26 13.41 11.11
CA GLU A 131 -10.96 13.03 12.35
C GLU A 131 -12.41 12.61 12.09
N GLN A 132 -13.15 13.42 11.31
CA GLN A 132 -14.54 13.11 10.97
C GLN A 132 -14.62 11.82 10.12
N ALA A 133 -13.69 11.63 9.19
CA ALA A 133 -13.62 10.42 8.38
C ALA A 133 -13.35 9.18 9.24
N LEU A 134 -12.42 9.27 10.20
CA LEU A 134 -12.12 8.18 11.13
C LEU A 134 -13.33 7.86 12.01
N ARG A 135 -13.96 8.88 12.59
CA ARG A 135 -15.18 8.72 13.41
C ARG A 135 -16.27 8.00 12.63
N ARG A 136 -16.54 8.45 11.40
CA ARG A 136 -17.53 7.82 10.52
C ARG A 136 -17.26 6.34 10.28
N ILE A 137 -16.03 5.96 9.98
CA ILE A 137 -15.64 4.55 9.76
C ILE A 137 -15.87 3.71 11.01
N LEU A 138 -15.43 4.19 12.18
CA LEU A 138 -15.55 3.46 13.43
C LEU A 138 -17.02 3.28 13.84
N GLU A 139 -17.83 4.33 13.74
CA GLU A 139 -19.26 4.27 14.04
C GLU A 139 -20.03 3.39 13.07
N ALA A 140 -19.74 3.50 11.77
CA ALA A 140 -20.34 2.66 10.73
C ALA A 140 -19.91 1.19 10.87
N GLY A 141 -18.65 0.93 11.20
CA GLY A 141 -18.14 -0.41 11.48
C GLY A 141 -18.88 -1.04 12.67
N ARG A 142 -19.06 -0.33 13.77
CA ARG A 142 -19.81 -0.78 14.94
C ARG A 142 -21.30 -1.04 14.60
N ALA A 143 -21.90 -0.18 13.80
CA ALA A 143 -23.29 -0.34 13.37
C ALA A 143 -23.49 -1.44 12.30
N GLY A 144 -22.39 -1.97 11.72
CA GLY A 144 -22.45 -2.91 10.61
C GLY A 144 -22.97 -2.31 9.30
N ASN A 145 -22.92 -0.99 9.15
CA ASN A 145 -23.44 -0.22 8.02
C ASN A 145 -22.35 0.70 7.44
N LEU A 146 -21.40 0.12 6.70
CA LEU A 146 -20.34 0.87 6.05
C LEU A 146 -20.89 1.71 4.90
N ASP A 147 -20.68 3.04 5.00
CA ASP A 147 -20.96 4.00 3.92
C ASP A 147 -19.76 4.06 2.97
N GLU A 148 -19.88 3.40 1.82
CA GLU A 148 -18.80 3.28 0.83
C GLU A 148 -18.59 4.57 0.00
N ASP A 149 -19.52 5.51 -0.01
CA ASP A 149 -19.40 6.76 -0.79
C ASP A 149 -18.20 7.62 -0.37
N HIS A 150 -17.80 7.47 0.90
CA HIS A 150 -16.64 8.15 1.47
C HIS A 150 -15.37 7.31 1.50
N ILE A 151 -15.36 6.16 0.83
CA ILE A 151 -14.23 5.24 0.77
C ILE A 151 -13.78 5.14 -0.68
N SER A 152 -12.46 5.06 -0.92
CA SER A 152 -11.96 4.87 -2.29
C SER A 152 -12.43 3.53 -2.85
N PRO A 153 -12.74 3.46 -4.15
CA PRO A 153 -13.22 2.22 -4.78
C PRO A 153 -12.28 1.04 -4.60
N GLU A 154 -10.97 1.29 -4.54
CA GLU A 154 -9.95 0.25 -4.35
C GLU A 154 -9.88 -0.23 -2.89
N PHE A 155 -10.23 0.62 -1.92
CA PHE A 155 -10.18 0.26 -0.50
C PHE A 155 -11.51 -0.32 0.01
N ALA A 156 -12.63 0.03 -0.59
CA ALA A 156 -13.95 -0.42 -0.19
C ALA A 156 -14.09 -1.96 -0.12
N PRO A 157 -13.60 -2.77 -1.10
CA PRO A 157 -13.67 -4.22 -1.01
C PRO A 157 -12.93 -4.80 0.20
N PHE A 158 -11.76 -4.24 0.52
CA PHE A 158 -10.96 -4.66 1.68
C PHE A 158 -11.70 -4.37 3.00
N LEU A 159 -12.27 -3.17 3.13
CA LEU A 159 -12.99 -2.78 4.33
C LEU A 159 -14.29 -3.59 4.49
N ARG A 160 -14.99 -3.87 3.39
CA ARG A 160 -16.19 -4.73 3.36
C ARG A 160 -15.87 -6.15 3.83
N ALA A 161 -14.76 -6.73 3.39
CA ALA A 161 -14.33 -8.05 3.83
C ALA A 161 -14.06 -8.12 5.34
N GLN A 162 -13.69 -7.01 5.97
CA GLN A 162 -13.44 -6.90 7.40
C GLN A 162 -14.65 -6.42 8.21
N ALA A 163 -15.77 -6.08 7.58
CA ALA A 163 -16.94 -5.54 8.27
C ALA A 163 -17.44 -6.42 9.45
N PRO A 164 -17.47 -7.78 9.36
CA PRO A 164 -17.87 -8.60 10.49
C PRO A 164 -16.93 -8.45 11.70
N TYR A 165 -15.62 -8.34 11.46
CA TYR A 165 -14.63 -8.08 12.50
C TYR A 165 -14.87 -6.73 13.16
N TRP A 166 -14.98 -5.64 12.37
CA TRP A 166 -15.18 -4.29 12.89
C TRP A 166 -16.48 -4.14 13.68
N ARG A 167 -17.53 -4.88 13.32
CA ARG A 167 -18.76 -4.90 14.10
C ARG A 167 -18.56 -5.52 15.48
N ILE A 168 -17.95 -6.71 15.55
CA ILE A 168 -17.72 -7.42 16.82
C ILE A 168 -16.82 -6.59 17.74
N VAL A 169 -15.70 -6.08 17.22
CA VAL A 169 -14.74 -5.28 18.01
C VAL A 169 -15.37 -3.96 18.43
N GLY A 170 -16.13 -3.31 17.55
CA GLY A 170 -16.81 -2.05 17.84
C GLY A 170 -17.91 -2.20 18.89
N GLU A 171 -18.65 -3.31 18.89
CA GLU A 171 -19.60 -3.64 19.96
C GLU A 171 -18.88 -3.84 21.30
N TYR A 172 -17.73 -4.54 21.30
CA TYR A 172 -16.93 -4.80 22.50
C TYR A 172 -16.30 -3.53 23.08
N PHE A 173 -15.75 -2.64 22.22
CA PHE A 173 -15.14 -1.38 22.67
C PHE A 173 -16.16 -0.35 23.13
N GLY A 174 -17.40 -0.42 22.65
CA GLY A 174 -18.46 0.53 22.97
C GLY A 174 -18.40 1.81 22.14
N ALA A 175 -19.13 2.83 22.58
CA ALA A 175 -19.19 4.12 21.88
C ALA A 175 -17.86 4.89 21.98
N ILE A 176 -17.62 5.78 21.01
CA ILE A 176 -16.49 6.71 21.05
C ILE A 176 -16.78 7.81 22.09
N VAL A 177 -15.92 7.93 23.08
CA VAL A 177 -15.97 8.98 24.11
C VAL A 177 -15.19 10.20 23.67
N SER A 178 -13.95 10.02 23.19
CA SER A 178 -13.11 11.10 22.70
C SER A 178 -12.13 10.63 21.63
N MET A 179 -11.65 11.57 20.83
CA MET A 179 -10.61 11.35 19.83
C MET A 179 -9.56 12.44 19.97
N GLU A 180 -8.29 12.05 19.90
CA GLU A 180 -7.15 12.96 20.03
C GLU A 180 -6.17 12.67 18.88
N PHE A 181 -5.79 13.69 18.12
CA PHE A 181 -4.73 13.57 17.12
C PHE A 181 -3.38 13.37 17.82
N VAL A 182 -2.65 12.32 17.43
CA VAL A 182 -1.35 11.98 18.01
C VAL A 182 -0.21 12.47 17.14
N SER A 183 -0.20 12.10 15.85
CA SER A 183 0.88 12.41 14.93
C SER A 183 0.52 12.07 13.48
N VAL A 184 1.42 12.42 12.57
CA VAL A 184 1.44 11.90 11.20
C VAL A 184 2.49 10.81 11.10
N SER A 185 2.17 9.67 10.54
CA SER A 185 3.13 8.59 10.29
C SER A 185 4.12 8.95 9.18
N ASN A 186 5.24 8.22 9.06
CA ASN A 186 6.21 8.41 7.97
C ASN A 186 5.59 8.20 6.57
N GLN A 187 4.45 7.53 6.48
CA GLN A 187 3.69 7.34 5.24
C GLN A 187 2.70 8.48 4.95
N GLY A 188 2.59 9.47 5.83
CA GLY A 188 1.63 10.57 5.71
C GLY A 188 0.23 10.27 6.25
N TRP A 189 0.05 9.14 6.94
CA TRP A 189 -1.24 8.79 7.55
C TRP A 189 -1.39 9.47 8.91
N ASP A 190 -2.59 9.96 9.19
CA ASP A 190 -2.90 10.52 10.50
C ASP A 190 -3.12 9.42 11.52
N ILE A 191 -2.59 9.63 12.72
CA ILE A 191 -2.73 8.71 13.85
C ILE A 191 -3.55 9.39 14.92
N TYR A 192 -4.62 8.72 15.34
CA TYR A 192 -5.53 9.16 16.39
C TYR A 192 -5.54 8.16 17.52
N ARG A 193 -5.56 8.67 18.75
CA ARG A 193 -5.93 7.93 19.94
C ARG A 193 -7.42 8.09 20.15
N VAL A 194 -8.13 6.98 20.23
CA VAL A 194 -9.58 6.95 20.42
C VAL A 194 -9.87 6.29 21.76
N GLN A 195 -10.52 7.03 22.65
CA GLN A 195 -11.11 6.52 23.87
C GLN A 195 -12.50 6.01 23.56
N HIS A 196 -12.73 4.73 23.71
CA HIS A 196 -14.04 4.10 23.72
C HIS A 196 -14.54 3.95 25.17
N GLU A 197 -15.79 3.55 25.34
CA GLU A 197 -16.36 3.31 26.68
C GLU A 197 -15.57 2.26 27.46
N ASN A 198 -15.10 1.20 26.79
CA ASN A 198 -14.50 0.05 27.43
C ASN A 198 -12.97 -0.08 27.22
N ASP A 199 -12.39 0.65 26.24
CA ASP A 199 -10.96 0.52 25.93
C ASP A 199 -10.39 1.76 25.21
N VAL A 200 -9.06 1.78 25.00
CA VAL A 200 -8.35 2.87 24.30
C VAL A 200 -7.50 2.27 23.19
N HIS A 201 -7.76 2.72 21.96
CA HIS A 201 -7.04 2.25 20.79
C HIS A 201 -6.39 3.39 20.00
N GLN A 202 -5.36 3.06 19.25
CA GLN A 202 -4.81 3.97 18.24
C GLN A 202 -5.21 3.47 16.85
N TYR A 203 -5.66 4.41 16.03
CA TYR A 203 -5.98 4.14 14.63
C TYR A 203 -5.18 5.07 13.73
N ARG A 204 -4.88 4.57 12.54
CA ARG A 204 -4.30 5.36 11.47
C ARG A 204 -5.23 5.40 10.28
N ILE A 205 -5.32 6.57 9.66
CA ILE A 205 -6.18 6.82 8.52
C ILE A 205 -5.42 7.57 7.43
N ALA A 206 -5.59 7.14 6.19
CA ALA A 206 -5.15 7.85 5.01
C ALA A 206 -6.36 8.48 4.33
N LEU A 207 -6.43 9.81 4.33
CA LEU A 207 -7.45 10.58 3.62
C LEU A 207 -6.84 11.17 2.36
N GLY A 208 -7.52 11.06 1.23
CA GLY A 208 -7.11 11.68 -0.02
C GLY A 208 -7.58 13.13 -0.15
N ASP A 209 -7.09 13.83 -1.16
CA ASP A 209 -7.49 15.22 -1.45
C ASP A 209 -8.96 15.33 -1.89
N ASP A 210 -9.54 14.22 -2.35
CA ASP A 210 -10.97 14.10 -2.69
C ASP A 210 -11.87 13.86 -1.45
N GLY A 211 -11.29 13.83 -0.25
CA GLY A 211 -11.97 13.58 1.01
C GLY A 211 -12.35 12.11 1.23
N LYS A 212 -11.93 11.19 0.37
CA LYS A 212 -12.18 9.75 0.55
C LYS A 212 -11.09 9.08 1.37
N VAL A 213 -11.46 7.99 2.03
CA VAL A 213 -10.53 7.17 2.80
C VAL A 213 -9.87 6.14 1.88
N TYR A 214 -8.56 6.17 1.82
CA TYR A 214 -7.69 5.28 1.03
C TYR A 214 -7.02 4.20 1.86
N GLY A 215 -7.07 4.31 3.18
CA GLY A 215 -6.52 3.33 4.10
C GLY A 215 -6.96 3.60 5.53
N PHE A 216 -7.20 2.53 6.26
CA PHE A 216 -7.58 2.54 7.66
C PHE A 216 -7.05 1.26 8.32
N SER A 217 -6.49 1.39 9.49
CA SER A 217 -6.12 0.24 10.31
C SER A 217 -5.91 0.66 11.76
N GLU A 218 -6.05 -0.29 12.66
CA GLU A 218 -5.55 -0.14 14.02
C GLU A 218 -4.03 0.03 14.00
N ALA A 219 -3.52 0.98 14.76
CA ALA A 219 -2.09 1.20 14.91
C ALA A 219 -1.61 0.38 16.12
N SER A 220 -0.64 -0.52 15.89
CA SER A 220 0.00 -1.23 16.99
C SER A 220 0.66 -0.26 17.95
N THR A 221 0.28 -0.29 19.22
CA THR A 221 0.94 0.50 20.26
C THR A 221 2.29 -0.10 20.61
N ALA A 222 3.20 0.70 21.17
CA ALA A 222 4.48 0.17 21.64
C ALA A 222 4.33 -0.89 22.76
N ALA A 223 3.17 -0.96 23.41
CA ALA A 223 2.83 -1.97 24.40
C ALA A 223 2.55 -3.34 23.76
N ASP A 224 1.89 -3.38 22.60
CA ASP A 224 1.56 -4.63 21.89
C ASP A 224 2.83 -5.34 21.39
N LYS A 225 3.88 -4.59 21.07
CA LYS A 225 5.17 -5.16 20.65
C LYS A 225 5.92 -5.88 21.79
N ARG A 226 5.59 -5.59 23.05
CA ARG A 226 6.19 -6.27 24.22
C ARG A 226 5.45 -7.52 24.65
N ALA A 227 4.20 -7.69 24.21
CA ALA A 227 3.39 -8.86 24.54
C ALA A 227 3.58 -10.03 23.56
N LEU A 228 4.33 -9.82 22.46
CA LEU A 228 4.60 -10.81 21.42
C LEU A 228 6.05 -11.32 21.42
N VAL A 229 6.81 -11.11 22.52
CA VAL A 229 8.17 -11.65 22.71
C VAL A 229 8.18 -12.71 23.80
#